data_abd25d251dcd289badeeac645a99faca
#
_entry.id   abd25d251dcd289badeeac645a99faca
#
_cell.length_a   1.000
_cell.length_b   1.000
_cell.length_c   1.000
_cell.angle_alpha   90.00
_cell.angle_beta   90.00
_cell.angle_gamma   90.00
#
_symmetry.space_group_name_H-M   'P 1'
#
loop_
_entity.id
_entity.type
_entity.pdbx_description
1 polymer ?
#
loop_
_entity_poly.entity_id
_entity_poly.type
_entity_poly.pdbx_seq_one_letter_code
_entity_poly.pdbx_strand_id
1 'polypeptide(L)'
;MELKNIRFLLFLVSWALLAQCRIDAGSIPRRLKAAKLDLVVGRGATNIRTIKEAIATAVQNRTGDKRYVIKVKAGVYNENVIIDDNLPNLTLLGDGKGKTIISGYLSVLGNNLTTFQTATVTVDADGFIARGITFRNTAGAKAEQAVALRVSGDRAAFYSCSFEGYQDTLYVHHGRQFYKKCDIYGSLDFIFGNAMAVFQNCNIYVRQPKSKDAVITASKREDPKNQTGIIIQRSHIAAAPGTHLEGIKVYLGRPWGHYARTVIMQSHIDSLIDPEGWLWWAGKEDVFKDKIYYAEFKNTGPGSSTARRVDWGNARQVITPQQAEQFTVDKFIDGNSWLPSTNVPFSSGL
;
A
#
# COMPACT_ATOMS: atom_id res chain seq x y z
N MET A 1 62.28 16.81 -22.62
CA MET A 1 61.26 16.44 -23.66
C MET A 1 60.40 15.35 -23.12
N GLU A 2 59.67 15.57 -22.03
CA GLU A 2 58.81 14.51 -21.40
C GLU A 2 57.63 15.01 -20.53
N LEU A 3 57.20 16.24 -20.64
CA LEU A 3 56.13 16.80 -19.82
C LEU A 3 54.86 17.21 -20.61
N LYS A 4 54.88 17.03 -21.94
CA LYS A 4 53.71 17.39 -22.78
C LYS A 4 52.76 16.24 -23.10
N ASN A 5 53.16 14.99 -22.90
CA ASN A 5 52.34 13.82 -23.27
C ASN A 5 51.41 13.33 -22.15
N ILE A 6 51.59 13.75 -20.89
CA ILE A 6 50.76 13.31 -19.76
C ILE A 6 49.43 14.10 -19.67
N ARG A 7 49.42 15.35 -20.15
CA ARG A 7 48.18 16.15 -20.16
C ARG A 7 47.18 15.76 -21.25
N PHE A 8 47.63 15.10 -22.32
CA PHE A 8 46.73 14.66 -23.41
C PHE A 8 46.04 13.32 -23.09
N LEU A 9 46.63 12.46 -22.28
CA LEU A 9 46.00 11.18 -21.85
C LEU A 9 44.94 11.37 -20.77
N LEU A 10 45.07 12.38 -19.92
CA LEU A 10 44.08 12.68 -18.89
C LEU A 10 42.82 13.35 -19.45
N PHE A 11 42.89 13.99 -20.61
CA PHE A 11 41.71 14.58 -21.29
C PHE A 11 40.90 13.55 -22.08
N LEU A 12 41.50 12.47 -22.56
CA LEU A 12 40.77 11.40 -23.27
C LEU A 12 40.08 10.41 -22.36
N VAL A 13 40.53 10.22 -21.12
CA VAL A 13 39.90 9.35 -20.13
C VAL A 13 38.69 10.04 -19.50
N SER A 14 38.67 11.36 -19.40
CA SER A 14 37.50 12.09 -18.87
C SER A 14 36.31 12.14 -19.84
N TRP A 15 36.52 12.00 -21.15
CA TRP A 15 35.46 11.96 -22.16
C TRP A 15 34.86 10.56 -22.34
N ALA A 16 35.61 9.50 -22.02
CA ALA A 16 35.12 8.13 -22.10
C ALA A 16 34.21 7.75 -20.93
N LEU A 17 34.31 8.41 -19.76
CA LEU A 17 33.45 8.20 -18.59
C LEU A 17 32.16 9.02 -18.62
N LEU A 18 32.05 10.05 -19.48
CA LEU A 18 30.82 10.83 -19.66
C LEU A 18 29.89 10.30 -20.75
N ALA A 19 30.30 9.28 -21.49
CA ALA A 19 29.51 8.71 -22.59
C ALA A 19 28.63 7.50 -22.20
N GLN A 20 28.60 7.07 -20.93
CA GLN A 20 27.79 5.93 -20.47
C GLN A 20 26.64 6.28 -19.52
N CYS A 21 26.41 7.54 -19.22
CA CYS A 21 25.14 7.98 -18.65
C CYS A 21 24.16 8.30 -19.79
N ARG A 22 23.70 7.30 -20.53
CA ARG A 22 22.41 7.40 -21.23
C ARG A 22 21.35 7.49 -20.16
N ILE A 23 21.01 8.71 -19.78
CA ILE A 23 19.73 9.02 -19.18
C ILE A 23 18.72 8.56 -20.22
N ASP A 24 18.06 7.44 -19.97
CA ASP A 24 16.83 7.11 -20.64
C ASP A 24 15.92 8.33 -20.49
N ALA A 25 15.79 9.08 -21.58
CA ALA A 25 14.75 10.09 -21.74
C ALA A 25 13.40 9.36 -21.77
N GLY A 26 13.08 8.67 -20.67
CA GLY A 26 11.78 8.09 -20.38
C GLY A 26 10.79 9.23 -20.37
N SER A 27 10.01 9.31 -21.44
CA SER A 27 8.76 10.02 -21.64
C SER A 27 8.47 11.07 -20.56
N ILE A 28 8.61 12.34 -20.94
CA ILE A 28 8.00 13.47 -20.21
C ILE A 28 6.59 13.03 -19.80
N PRO A 29 6.25 13.04 -18.51
CA PRO A 29 4.94 12.60 -18.07
C PRO A 29 3.92 13.44 -18.84
N ARG A 30 3.11 12.78 -19.66
CA ARG A 30 1.96 13.38 -20.36
C ARG A 30 1.24 14.23 -19.31
N ARG A 31 1.22 15.56 -19.50
CA ARG A 31 0.48 16.49 -18.64
C ARG A 31 -0.88 15.85 -18.41
N LEU A 32 -1.14 15.42 -17.17
CA LEU A 32 -2.43 14.87 -16.76
C LEU A 32 -3.48 15.88 -17.24
N LYS A 33 -4.33 15.51 -18.18
CA LYS A 33 -5.50 16.32 -18.51
C LYS A 33 -6.20 16.63 -17.20
N ALA A 34 -6.42 17.91 -16.91
CA ALA A 34 -7.11 18.31 -15.70
C ALA A 34 -8.45 17.54 -15.65
N ALA A 35 -8.62 16.71 -14.63
CA ALA A 35 -9.87 15.98 -14.47
C ALA A 35 -11.00 17.01 -14.35
N LYS A 36 -12.07 16.83 -15.12
CA LYS A 36 -13.29 17.61 -14.92
C LYS A 36 -13.76 17.32 -13.50
N LEU A 37 -13.88 18.35 -12.68
CA LEU A 37 -14.40 18.25 -11.32
C LEU A 37 -15.93 18.33 -11.39
N ASP A 38 -16.59 17.41 -10.70
CA ASP A 38 -18.06 17.41 -10.59
C ASP A 38 -18.50 18.08 -9.29
N LEU A 39 -17.67 18.01 -8.22
CA LEU A 39 -17.96 18.60 -6.94
C LEU A 39 -16.69 19.04 -6.21
N VAL A 40 -16.80 20.03 -5.33
CA VAL A 40 -15.71 20.50 -4.47
C VAL A 40 -16.19 20.56 -3.02
N VAL A 41 -15.40 19.98 -2.10
CA VAL A 41 -15.65 19.97 -0.65
C VAL A 41 -14.62 20.83 0.06
N GLY A 42 -15.05 21.59 1.06
CA GLY A 42 -14.17 22.33 1.95
C GLY A 42 -14.46 23.83 2.05
N ARG A 43 -13.78 24.51 2.98
CA ARG A 43 -14.02 25.91 3.27
C ARG A 43 -13.76 26.82 2.05
N GLY A 44 -14.67 27.75 1.82
CA GLY A 44 -14.48 28.82 0.83
C GLY A 44 -14.67 28.43 -0.64
N ALA A 45 -15.14 27.23 -0.94
CA ALA A 45 -15.33 26.77 -2.34
C ALA A 45 -16.79 26.48 -2.68
N THR A 46 -17.56 25.96 -1.74
CA THR A 46 -18.95 25.53 -1.91
C THR A 46 -19.67 25.57 -0.57
N ASN A 47 -20.98 25.35 -0.57
CA ASN A 47 -21.77 25.13 0.66
C ASN A 47 -21.54 23.75 1.26
N ILE A 48 -20.90 22.81 0.53
CA ILE A 48 -20.62 21.44 0.99
C ILE A 48 -19.35 21.44 1.84
N ARG A 49 -19.49 21.09 3.10
CA ARG A 49 -18.42 21.15 4.08
C ARG A 49 -17.89 19.79 4.51
N THR A 50 -18.68 18.74 4.35
CA THR A 50 -18.35 17.39 4.76
C THR A 50 -18.24 16.44 3.56
N ILE A 51 -17.45 15.38 3.72
CA ILE A 51 -17.31 14.35 2.69
C ILE A 51 -18.60 13.53 2.57
N LYS A 52 -19.30 13.31 3.69
CA LYS A 52 -20.60 12.63 3.69
C LYS A 52 -21.64 13.37 2.83
N GLU A 53 -21.76 14.70 2.98
CA GLU A 53 -22.65 15.52 2.13
C GLU A 53 -22.27 15.43 0.66
N ALA A 54 -20.97 15.43 0.36
CA ALA A 54 -20.49 15.30 -1.02
C ALA A 54 -20.82 13.94 -1.64
N ILE A 55 -20.69 12.86 -0.86
CA ILE A 55 -21.04 11.51 -1.31
C ILE A 55 -22.56 11.42 -1.54
N ALA A 56 -23.38 11.91 -0.61
CA ALA A 56 -24.85 11.96 -0.79
C ALA A 56 -25.24 12.76 -2.05
N THR A 57 -24.59 13.89 -2.28
CA THR A 57 -24.80 14.70 -3.50
C THR A 57 -24.37 13.95 -4.77
N ALA A 58 -23.25 13.20 -4.70
CA ALA A 58 -22.78 12.41 -5.84
C ALA A 58 -23.76 11.28 -6.18
N VAL A 59 -24.33 10.60 -5.17
CA VAL A 59 -25.36 9.56 -5.38
C VAL A 59 -26.57 10.13 -6.14
N GLN A 60 -26.99 11.34 -5.80
CA GLN A 60 -28.15 12.00 -6.45
C GLN A 60 -27.87 12.51 -7.87
N ASN A 61 -26.64 13.03 -8.11
CA ASN A 61 -26.32 13.76 -9.32
C ASN A 61 -25.57 12.95 -10.37
N ARG A 62 -25.07 11.74 -10.03
CA ARG A 62 -24.37 10.93 -11.03
C ARG A 62 -25.33 10.39 -12.10
N THR A 63 -24.85 10.30 -13.32
CA THR A 63 -25.59 9.71 -14.44
C THR A 63 -24.81 8.53 -15.02
N GLY A 64 -25.43 7.33 -14.97
CA GLY A 64 -24.84 6.10 -15.49
C GLY A 64 -23.49 5.74 -14.83
N ASP A 65 -22.60 5.07 -15.58
CA ASP A 65 -21.32 4.56 -15.08
C ASP A 65 -20.14 5.53 -15.24
N LYS A 66 -20.42 6.79 -15.58
CA LYS A 66 -19.38 7.81 -15.75
C LYS A 66 -18.69 8.05 -14.39
N ARG A 67 -17.36 8.24 -14.48
CA ARG A 67 -16.55 8.60 -13.29
C ARG A 67 -17.00 9.95 -12.73
N TYR A 68 -17.32 9.96 -11.45
CA TYR A 68 -17.66 11.17 -10.70
C TYR A 68 -16.44 11.62 -9.88
N VAL A 69 -16.08 12.89 -9.95
CA VAL A 69 -14.84 13.41 -9.37
C VAL A 69 -15.15 14.45 -8.32
N ILE A 70 -14.84 14.13 -7.06
CA ILE A 70 -14.96 15.05 -5.92
C ILE A 70 -13.57 15.56 -5.56
N LYS A 71 -13.38 16.88 -5.62
CA LYS A 71 -12.21 17.55 -5.08
C LYS A 71 -12.41 17.81 -3.60
N VAL A 72 -11.51 17.28 -2.75
CA VAL A 72 -11.48 17.53 -1.32
C VAL A 72 -10.34 18.47 -1.01
N LYS A 73 -10.64 19.70 -0.58
CA LYS A 73 -9.64 20.71 -0.23
C LYS A 73 -8.82 20.31 1.00
N ALA A 74 -7.68 20.96 1.19
CA ALA A 74 -6.87 20.82 2.38
C ALA A 74 -7.70 21.09 3.64
N GLY A 75 -7.51 20.25 4.66
CA GLY A 75 -8.24 20.29 5.92
C GLY A 75 -8.30 18.94 6.60
N VAL A 76 -8.72 18.94 7.85
CA VAL A 76 -8.99 17.72 8.61
C VAL A 76 -10.52 17.54 8.67
N TYR A 77 -10.97 16.40 8.16
CA TYR A 77 -12.37 15.98 8.12
C TYR A 77 -12.56 14.85 9.13
N ASN A 78 -13.13 15.17 10.28
CA ASN A 78 -13.37 14.20 11.35
C ASN A 78 -14.69 13.49 11.09
N GLU A 79 -14.63 12.46 10.24
CA GLU A 79 -15.81 11.75 9.73
C GLU A 79 -15.50 10.25 9.57
N ASN A 80 -16.48 9.38 9.88
CA ASN A 80 -16.48 8.01 9.39
C ASN A 80 -17.29 7.97 8.09
N VAL A 81 -16.65 7.63 6.98
CA VAL A 81 -17.19 7.77 5.62
C VAL A 81 -17.42 6.39 5.02
N ILE A 82 -18.60 6.19 4.43
CA ILE A 82 -18.95 4.96 3.69
C ILE A 82 -19.22 5.35 2.24
N ILE A 83 -18.55 4.67 1.32
CA ILE A 83 -18.74 4.77 -0.13
C ILE A 83 -19.30 3.41 -0.56
N ASP A 84 -20.62 3.34 -0.62
CA ASP A 84 -21.35 2.11 -0.93
C ASP A 84 -21.20 1.68 -2.40
N ASP A 85 -21.56 0.45 -2.69
CA ASP A 85 -21.50 -0.18 -4.01
C ASP A 85 -22.38 0.53 -5.06
N ASN A 86 -23.38 1.29 -4.63
CA ASN A 86 -24.24 2.10 -5.50
C ASN A 86 -23.52 3.34 -6.09
N LEU A 87 -22.26 3.62 -5.71
CA LEU A 87 -21.47 4.75 -6.21
C LEU A 87 -20.17 4.29 -6.91
N PRO A 88 -20.22 3.40 -7.93
CA PRO A 88 -19.03 2.96 -8.63
C PRO A 88 -18.36 4.11 -9.40
N ASN A 89 -17.07 3.94 -9.68
CA ASN A 89 -16.26 4.91 -10.41
C ASN A 89 -16.16 6.29 -9.73
N LEU A 90 -16.25 6.36 -8.40
CA LEU A 90 -15.97 7.58 -7.65
C LEU A 90 -14.47 7.89 -7.62
N THR A 91 -14.11 9.16 -7.73
CA THR A 91 -12.75 9.64 -7.49
C THR A 91 -12.75 10.71 -6.41
N LEU A 92 -11.91 10.54 -5.39
CA LEU A 92 -11.58 11.57 -4.41
C LEU A 92 -10.19 12.17 -4.71
N LEU A 93 -10.14 13.48 -4.96
CA LEU A 93 -8.90 14.22 -5.21
C LEU A 93 -8.59 15.15 -4.04
N GLY A 94 -7.59 14.83 -3.23
CA GLY A 94 -7.06 15.71 -2.19
C GLY A 94 -6.05 16.73 -2.71
N ASP A 95 -5.65 17.64 -1.84
CA ASP A 95 -4.59 18.63 -2.09
C ASP A 95 -3.18 18.10 -1.76
N GLY A 96 -3.09 16.86 -1.30
CA GLY A 96 -1.86 16.16 -0.97
C GLY A 96 -1.98 15.38 0.34
N LYS A 97 -1.23 14.25 0.43
CA LYS A 97 -1.08 13.54 1.70
C LYS A 97 -0.49 14.48 2.77
N GLY A 98 -1.04 14.45 3.99
CA GLY A 98 -0.73 15.39 5.05
C GLY A 98 -1.45 16.75 4.97
N LYS A 99 -2.10 17.06 3.83
CA LYS A 99 -2.89 18.30 3.66
C LYS A 99 -4.39 18.04 3.70
N THR A 100 -4.88 17.05 2.98
CA THR A 100 -6.26 16.58 3.02
C THR A 100 -6.31 15.31 3.85
N ILE A 101 -6.95 15.37 5.02
CA ILE A 101 -6.93 14.29 6.01
C ILE A 101 -8.36 13.92 6.38
N ILE A 102 -8.73 12.64 6.18
CA ILE A 102 -9.97 12.05 6.70
C ILE A 102 -9.60 11.28 7.95
N SER A 103 -10.19 11.63 9.08
CA SER A 103 -9.76 11.15 10.40
C SER A 103 -10.93 10.58 11.20
N GLY A 104 -10.72 9.41 11.81
CA GLY A 104 -11.61 8.77 12.75
C GLY A 104 -10.86 8.22 13.96
N TYR A 105 -11.59 7.55 14.86
CA TYR A 105 -11.01 7.00 16.09
C TYR A 105 -11.71 5.72 16.58
N LEU A 106 -12.57 5.12 15.76
CA LEU A 106 -13.26 3.90 16.15
C LEU A 106 -12.29 2.72 16.25
N SER A 107 -12.48 1.89 17.28
CA SER A 107 -11.65 0.73 17.55
C SER A 107 -12.47 -0.41 18.15
N VAL A 108 -11.96 -1.64 18.08
CA VAL A 108 -12.62 -2.81 18.67
C VAL A 108 -12.77 -2.64 20.18
N LEU A 109 -11.65 -2.38 20.87
CA LEU A 109 -11.67 -2.28 22.33
C LEU A 109 -12.38 -1.01 22.84
N GLY A 110 -12.17 0.14 22.18
CA GLY A 110 -12.71 1.41 22.64
C GLY A 110 -14.21 1.60 22.40
N ASN A 111 -14.77 0.91 21.40
CA ASN A 111 -16.16 1.10 20.97
C ASN A 111 -16.99 -0.18 20.93
N ASN A 112 -16.44 -1.32 21.33
CA ASN A 112 -17.09 -2.64 21.27
C ASN A 112 -17.62 -2.98 19.85
N LEU A 113 -16.77 -2.76 18.84
CA LEU A 113 -17.08 -3.00 17.44
C LEU A 113 -16.29 -4.21 16.93
N THR A 114 -16.70 -4.77 15.79
CA THR A 114 -15.85 -5.69 15.02
C THR A 114 -14.78 -4.90 14.27
N THR A 115 -13.66 -5.50 13.94
CA THR A 115 -12.60 -4.86 13.13
C THR A 115 -13.18 -4.23 11.85
N PHE A 116 -14.10 -4.91 11.20
CA PHE A 116 -14.80 -4.47 10.00
C PHE A 116 -15.52 -3.12 10.16
N GLN A 117 -16.10 -2.89 11.32
CA GLN A 117 -16.90 -1.71 11.66
C GLN A 117 -16.06 -0.50 12.11
N THR A 118 -14.78 -0.71 12.44
CA THR A 118 -13.91 0.37 12.95
C THR A 118 -13.39 1.31 11.88
N ALA A 119 -13.60 1.01 10.59
CA ALA A 119 -13.00 1.75 9.49
C ALA A 119 -13.39 3.24 9.49
N THR A 120 -12.38 4.11 9.44
CA THR A 120 -12.60 5.55 9.23
C THR A 120 -13.22 5.80 7.87
N VAL A 121 -12.69 5.14 6.83
CA VAL A 121 -13.28 5.17 5.49
C VAL A 121 -13.51 3.73 5.01
N THR A 122 -14.70 3.49 4.51
CA THR A 122 -15.11 2.24 3.86
C THR A 122 -15.33 2.50 2.38
N VAL A 123 -14.79 1.62 1.52
CA VAL A 123 -14.97 1.67 0.07
C VAL A 123 -15.47 0.30 -0.38
N ASP A 124 -16.77 0.20 -0.60
CA ASP A 124 -17.42 -0.99 -1.16
C ASP A 124 -17.68 -0.82 -2.68
N ALA A 125 -17.58 0.41 -3.19
CA ALA A 125 -17.78 0.76 -4.59
C ALA A 125 -16.63 0.31 -5.51
N ASP A 126 -16.98 -0.26 -6.67
CA ASP A 126 -16.05 -0.63 -7.73
C ASP A 126 -15.43 0.58 -8.43
N GLY A 127 -14.20 0.43 -8.91
CA GLY A 127 -13.50 1.44 -9.71
C GLY A 127 -13.15 2.71 -8.95
N PHE A 128 -13.08 2.66 -7.63
CA PHE A 128 -12.73 3.79 -6.77
C PHE A 128 -11.30 4.30 -7.00
N ILE A 129 -11.11 5.60 -6.99
CA ILE A 129 -9.77 6.21 -7.04
C ILE A 129 -9.63 7.25 -5.92
N ALA A 130 -8.51 7.19 -5.17
CA ALA A 130 -8.09 8.27 -4.29
C ALA A 130 -6.71 8.80 -4.66
N ARG A 131 -6.53 10.12 -4.59
CA ARG A 131 -5.25 10.77 -4.84
C ARG A 131 -4.98 11.86 -3.82
N GLY A 132 -3.77 11.84 -3.23
CA GLY A 132 -3.31 12.92 -2.37
C GLY A 132 -4.16 13.09 -1.12
N ILE A 133 -4.60 12.01 -0.49
CA ILE A 133 -5.43 11.99 0.72
C ILE A 133 -4.74 11.17 1.80
N THR A 134 -4.85 11.61 3.03
CA THR A 134 -4.52 10.84 4.22
C THR A 134 -5.79 10.27 4.83
N PHE A 135 -5.82 8.96 5.01
CA PHE A 135 -6.81 8.20 5.77
C PHE A 135 -6.19 7.86 7.12
N ARG A 136 -6.84 8.29 8.21
CA ARG A 136 -6.25 8.17 9.53
C ARG A 136 -7.24 7.60 10.54
N ASN A 137 -6.76 6.64 11.36
CA ASN A 137 -7.44 6.25 12.59
C ASN A 137 -6.55 6.62 13.78
N THR A 138 -7.09 7.41 14.70
CA THR A 138 -6.37 8.00 15.83
C THR A 138 -6.56 7.25 17.15
N ALA A 139 -7.18 6.08 17.15
CA ALA A 139 -7.43 5.30 18.36
C ALA A 139 -6.15 4.95 19.15
N GLY A 140 -5.02 4.78 18.44
CA GLY A 140 -3.70 4.53 19.04
C GLY A 140 -3.42 3.03 19.30
N ALA A 141 -2.17 2.72 19.67
CA ALA A 141 -1.69 1.34 19.80
C ALA A 141 -2.42 0.53 20.89
N LYS A 142 -2.93 1.18 21.93
CA LYS A 142 -3.61 0.52 23.06
C LYS A 142 -5.05 0.09 22.75
N ALA A 143 -5.64 0.65 21.70
CA ALA A 143 -7.04 0.44 21.34
C ALA A 143 -7.29 -0.85 20.52
N GLU A 144 -6.21 -1.58 20.21
CA GLU A 144 -6.20 -2.79 19.38
C GLU A 144 -6.64 -2.50 17.94
N GLN A 145 -7.45 -3.35 17.30
CA GLN A 145 -7.81 -3.18 15.89
C GLN A 145 -8.56 -1.86 15.65
N ALA A 146 -8.05 -1.05 14.74
CA ALA A 146 -8.58 0.29 14.45
C ALA A 146 -8.24 0.70 13.01
N VAL A 147 -9.17 0.42 12.10
CA VAL A 147 -8.95 0.52 10.65
C VAL A 147 -9.02 1.98 10.19
N ALA A 148 -8.00 2.43 9.44
CA ALA A 148 -8.04 3.73 8.77
C ALA A 148 -8.79 3.67 7.44
N LEU A 149 -8.58 2.60 6.66
CA LEU A 149 -9.27 2.37 5.40
C LEU A 149 -9.59 0.89 5.21
N ARG A 150 -10.85 0.58 4.86
CA ARG A 150 -11.29 -0.73 4.38
C ARG A 150 -11.74 -0.63 2.93
N VAL A 151 -11.29 -1.58 2.09
CA VAL A 151 -11.63 -1.61 0.66
C VAL A 151 -12.16 -2.99 0.29
N SER A 152 -13.39 -3.04 -0.21
CA SER A 152 -14.05 -4.26 -0.70
C SER A 152 -14.35 -4.20 -2.21
N GLY A 153 -14.43 -2.99 -2.79
CA GLY A 153 -14.71 -2.79 -4.22
C GLY A 153 -13.57 -3.27 -5.11
N ASP A 154 -13.92 -3.79 -6.29
CA ASP A 154 -12.96 -4.21 -7.30
C ASP A 154 -12.34 -3.01 -8.05
N ARG A 155 -11.10 -3.15 -8.51
CA ARG A 155 -10.36 -2.14 -9.30
C ARG A 155 -10.20 -0.80 -8.56
N ALA A 156 -9.92 -0.85 -7.27
CA ALA A 156 -9.62 0.34 -6.48
C ALA A 156 -8.16 0.77 -6.64
N ALA A 157 -7.90 2.07 -6.85
CA ALA A 157 -6.55 2.61 -7.04
C ALA A 157 -6.26 3.81 -6.14
N PHE A 158 -5.10 3.75 -5.47
CA PHE A 158 -4.65 4.80 -4.54
C PHE A 158 -3.29 5.34 -5.00
N TYR A 159 -3.21 6.66 -5.17
CA TYR A 159 -1.99 7.31 -5.64
C TYR A 159 -1.56 8.46 -4.73
N SER A 160 -0.32 8.42 -4.24
CA SER A 160 0.23 9.43 -3.33
C SER A 160 -0.68 9.68 -2.12
N CYS A 161 -1.24 8.62 -1.54
CA CYS A 161 -2.06 8.63 -0.33
C CYS A 161 -1.22 8.26 0.90
N SER A 162 -1.75 8.52 2.10
CA SER A 162 -1.21 8.03 3.36
C SER A 162 -2.29 7.27 4.13
N PHE A 163 -1.91 6.14 4.74
CA PHE A 163 -2.78 5.34 5.61
C PHE A 163 -2.13 5.28 6.98
N GLU A 164 -2.78 5.86 7.98
CA GLU A 164 -2.16 6.09 9.28
C GLU A 164 -2.98 5.49 10.40
N GLY A 165 -2.40 4.53 11.10
CA GLY A 165 -2.97 3.83 12.25
C GLY A 165 -1.90 3.09 13.04
N TYR A 166 -2.31 2.06 13.74
CA TYR A 166 -1.46 1.13 14.50
C TYR A 166 -1.80 -0.31 14.13
N GLN A 167 -2.57 -1.03 14.96
CA GLN A 167 -3.02 -2.37 14.62
C GLN A 167 -4.14 -2.29 13.57
N ASP A 168 -4.06 -3.12 12.52
CA ASP A 168 -5.08 -3.26 11.49
C ASP A 168 -5.36 -1.96 10.70
N THR A 169 -4.32 -1.21 10.30
CA THR A 169 -4.49 0.11 9.67
C THR A 169 -5.21 0.05 8.32
N LEU A 170 -4.79 -0.85 7.43
CA LEU A 170 -5.26 -0.95 6.05
C LEU A 170 -5.86 -2.33 5.77
N TYR A 171 -7.18 -2.39 5.69
CA TYR A 171 -7.94 -3.59 5.42
C TYR A 171 -8.19 -3.75 3.91
N VAL A 172 -7.33 -4.48 3.23
CA VAL A 172 -7.49 -4.89 1.84
C VAL A 172 -8.45 -6.09 1.79
N HIS A 173 -9.78 -5.81 1.90
CA HIS A 173 -10.79 -6.82 2.20
C HIS A 173 -11.06 -7.73 1.00
N HIS A 174 -11.41 -7.17 -0.17
CA HIS A 174 -11.72 -7.91 -1.39
C HIS A 174 -11.31 -7.15 -2.65
N GLY A 175 -11.42 -7.82 -3.83
CA GLY A 175 -11.23 -7.22 -5.15
C GLY A 175 -9.77 -6.97 -5.53
N ARG A 176 -9.57 -6.41 -6.71
CA ARG A 176 -8.24 -5.99 -7.21
C ARG A 176 -7.96 -4.58 -6.71
N GLN A 177 -6.80 -4.40 -6.07
CA GLN A 177 -6.43 -3.14 -5.45
C GLN A 177 -4.99 -2.76 -5.82
N PHE A 178 -4.77 -1.51 -6.15
CA PHE A 178 -3.46 -0.99 -6.51
C PHE A 178 -3.10 0.26 -5.71
N TYR A 179 -1.94 0.21 -5.06
CA TYR A 179 -1.40 1.28 -4.22
C TYR A 179 -0.07 1.76 -4.80
N LYS A 180 0.03 3.04 -5.18
CA LYS A 180 1.22 3.61 -5.80
C LYS A 180 1.71 4.85 -5.09
N LYS A 181 3.00 4.88 -4.73
CA LYS A 181 3.64 6.00 -4.02
C LYS A 181 2.89 6.40 -2.74
N CYS A 182 2.33 5.42 -2.04
CA CYS A 182 1.63 5.62 -0.79
C CYS A 182 2.55 5.43 0.42
N ASP A 183 2.20 6.07 1.54
CA ASP A 183 2.83 5.82 2.83
C ASP A 183 1.85 5.04 3.71
N ILE A 184 2.29 3.93 4.30
CA ILE A 184 1.47 3.08 5.14
C ILE A 184 2.14 2.98 6.52
N TYR A 185 1.45 3.45 7.55
CA TYR A 185 1.93 3.45 8.93
C TYR A 185 1.11 2.50 9.78
N GLY A 186 1.78 1.64 10.52
CA GLY A 186 1.12 0.74 11.46
C GLY A 186 2.08 -0.05 12.32
N SER A 187 1.55 -0.96 13.12
CA SER A 187 2.37 -1.72 14.08
C SER A 187 2.12 -3.23 14.01
N LEU A 188 0.90 -3.70 14.07
CA LEU A 188 0.54 -5.13 14.06
C LEU A 188 -0.50 -5.38 12.96
N ASP A 189 -0.22 -6.33 12.06
CA ASP A 189 -1.10 -6.74 10.97
C ASP A 189 -1.62 -5.55 10.13
N PHE A 190 -0.80 -4.52 9.97
CA PHE A 190 -1.31 -3.24 9.51
C PHE A 190 -1.58 -3.13 8.00
N ILE A 191 -1.26 -4.18 7.24
CA ILE A 191 -1.74 -4.43 5.88
C ILE A 191 -2.34 -5.83 5.88
N PHE A 192 -3.67 -5.96 5.88
CA PHE A 192 -4.30 -7.25 6.08
C PHE A 192 -5.57 -7.44 5.25
N GLY A 193 -5.97 -8.69 5.01
CA GLY A 193 -7.20 -9.03 4.29
C GLY A 193 -7.04 -10.09 3.22
N ASN A 194 -8.07 -10.20 2.34
CA ASN A 194 -8.20 -11.23 1.32
C ASN A 194 -8.37 -10.67 -0.11
N ALA A 195 -7.80 -9.51 -0.39
CA ALA A 195 -7.80 -8.90 -1.72
C ALA A 195 -6.66 -9.44 -2.60
N MET A 196 -6.71 -9.12 -3.90
CA MET A 196 -5.56 -9.12 -4.81
C MET A 196 -4.93 -7.72 -4.74
N ALA A 197 -4.02 -7.48 -3.78
CA ALA A 197 -3.49 -6.17 -3.49
C ALA A 197 -2.01 -6.04 -3.90
N VAL A 198 -1.68 -5.01 -4.69
CA VAL A 198 -0.31 -4.69 -5.09
C VAL A 198 0.08 -3.30 -4.58
N PHE A 199 1.17 -3.26 -3.82
CA PHE A 199 1.81 -2.05 -3.31
C PHE A 199 3.08 -1.78 -4.11
N GLN A 200 3.08 -0.75 -4.95
CA GLN A 200 4.22 -0.46 -5.81
C GLN A 200 4.82 0.92 -5.51
N ASN A 201 6.14 0.96 -5.24
CA ASN A 201 6.86 2.17 -4.85
C ASN A 201 6.24 2.88 -3.63
N CYS A 202 5.79 2.11 -2.65
CA CYS A 202 5.23 2.60 -1.40
C CYS A 202 6.30 2.67 -0.30
N ASN A 203 6.07 3.48 0.72
CA ASN A 203 6.83 3.46 1.95
C ASN A 203 5.97 2.77 3.02
N ILE A 204 6.52 1.76 3.68
CA ILE A 204 5.87 0.98 4.70
C ILE A 204 6.60 1.23 6.01
N TYR A 205 5.95 1.96 6.90
CA TYR A 205 6.53 2.49 8.11
C TYR A 205 6.00 1.79 9.36
N VAL A 206 6.90 1.09 10.04
CA VAL A 206 6.57 0.38 11.28
C VAL A 206 6.58 1.35 12.45
N ARG A 207 5.47 1.44 13.17
CA ARG A 207 5.31 2.17 14.44
C ARG A 207 5.51 1.24 15.62
N GLN A 208 5.78 1.79 16.78
CA GLN A 208 5.90 1.02 18.03
C GLN A 208 4.57 0.34 18.36
N PRO A 209 4.52 -1.01 18.47
CA PRO A 209 3.33 -1.75 18.86
C PRO A 209 3.05 -1.64 20.35
N LYS A 210 1.86 -2.10 20.78
CA LYS A 210 1.54 -2.39 22.18
C LYS A 210 2.29 -3.63 22.70
N SER A 211 2.51 -4.61 21.81
CA SER A 211 3.19 -5.89 22.05
C SER A 211 4.71 -5.79 21.86
N LYS A 212 5.41 -6.92 22.08
CA LYS A 212 6.83 -7.06 21.74
C LYS A 212 7.09 -7.36 20.26
N ASP A 213 6.03 -7.65 19.51
CA ASP A 213 6.11 -7.98 18.10
C ASP A 213 5.34 -6.96 17.26
N ALA A 214 5.95 -6.54 16.16
CA ALA A 214 5.33 -5.79 15.08
C ALA A 214 5.24 -6.69 13.83
N VAL A 215 4.11 -6.66 13.14
CA VAL A 215 3.88 -7.49 11.95
C VAL A 215 3.31 -6.62 10.83
N ILE A 216 3.93 -6.66 9.66
CA ILE A 216 3.54 -5.80 8.54
C ILE A 216 2.28 -6.34 7.86
N THR A 217 2.26 -7.62 7.45
CA THR A 217 1.18 -8.19 6.64
C THR A 217 0.47 -9.34 7.33
N ALA A 218 -0.87 -9.45 7.12
CA ALA A 218 -1.66 -10.60 7.54
C ALA A 218 -2.67 -10.99 6.44
N SER A 219 -2.28 -11.89 5.53
CA SER A 219 -3.12 -12.36 4.44
C SER A 219 -4.17 -13.37 4.93
N LYS A 220 -5.45 -13.14 4.56
CA LYS A 220 -6.59 -14.01 4.90
C LYS A 220 -7.06 -14.87 3.72
N ARG A 221 -6.17 -15.40 2.91
CA ARG A 221 -6.55 -16.33 1.87
C ARG A 221 -6.94 -17.67 2.47
N GLU A 222 -8.22 -18.06 2.37
CA GLU A 222 -8.76 -19.30 2.95
C GLU A 222 -8.97 -20.41 1.92
N ASP A 223 -9.08 -20.08 0.64
CA ASP A 223 -9.31 -21.05 -0.44
C ASP A 223 -8.11 -21.07 -1.39
N PRO A 224 -7.53 -22.26 -1.67
CA PRO A 224 -6.41 -22.38 -2.60
C PRO A 224 -6.75 -21.99 -4.04
N LYS A 225 -8.02 -21.96 -4.43
CA LYS A 225 -8.49 -21.53 -5.75
C LYS A 225 -8.49 -20.03 -5.92
N ASN A 226 -8.61 -19.28 -4.82
CA ASN A 226 -8.58 -17.81 -4.87
C ASN A 226 -7.20 -17.30 -5.26
N GLN A 227 -7.14 -16.33 -6.16
CA GLN A 227 -5.89 -15.72 -6.59
C GLN A 227 -5.42 -14.58 -5.66
N THR A 228 -6.03 -14.43 -4.48
CA THR A 228 -5.77 -13.36 -3.53
C THR A 228 -4.38 -13.43 -2.90
N GLY A 229 -3.89 -12.30 -2.40
CA GLY A 229 -2.60 -12.16 -1.73
C GLY A 229 -2.17 -10.70 -1.60
N ILE A 230 -1.13 -10.47 -0.81
CA ILE A 230 -0.53 -9.15 -0.58
C ILE A 230 0.84 -9.12 -1.25
N ILE A 231 1.00 -8.24 -2.25
CA ILE A 231 2.22 -8.10 -3.01
C ILE A 231 2.84 -6.74 -2.76
N ILE A 232 4.10 -6.71 -2.31
CA ILE A 232 4.87 -5.50 -2.07
C ILE A 232 6.02 -5.47 -3.07
N GLN A 233 5.98 -4.51 -4.00
CA GLN A 233 6.97 -4.40 -5.09
C GLN A 233 7.65 -3.04 -5.09
N ARG A 234 8.99 -3.02 -5.23
CA ARG A 234 9.81 -1.80 -5.36
C ARG A 234 9.50 -0.77 -4.28
N SER A 235 9.24 -1.23 -3.07
CA SER A 235 8.82 -0.42 -1.93
C SER A 235 9.95 -0.31 -0.90
N HIS A 236 9.79 0.58 0.06
CA HIS A 236 10.73 0.76 1.15
C HIS A 236 10.05 0.37 2.48
N ILE A 237 10.68 -0.52 3.22
CA ILE A 237 10.21 -0.96 4.54
C ILE A 237 11.18 -0.43 5.60
N ALA A 238 10.69 0.43 6.48
CA ALA A 238 11.49 1.14 7.47
C ALA A 238 10.74 1.37 8.80
N ALA A 239 11.45 1.77 9.84
CA ALA A 239 10.83 2.33 11.03
C ALA A 239 10.17 3.68 10.69
N ALA A 240 9.03 3.98 11.29
CA ALA A 240 8.42 5.28 11.14
C ALA A 240 9.33 6.38 11.73
N PRO A 241 9.43 7.56 11.09
CA PRO A 241 10.26 8.63 11.58
C PRO A 241 9.99 8.94 13.06
N GLY A 242 11.04 9.01 13.88
CA GLY A 242 10.94 9.26 15.32
C GLY A 242 10.44 8.07 16.14
N THR A 243 10.31 6.87 15.57
CA THR A 243 9.94 5.66 16.29
C THR A 243 11.17 4.88 16.72
N HIS A 244 11.21 4.47 18.00
CA HIS A 244 12.23 3.59 18.56
C HIS A 244 11.65 2.17 18.66
N LEU A 245 12.34 1.19 18.06
CA LEU A 245 11.92 -0.22 18.02
C LEU A 245 12.86 -1.13 18.83
N GLU A 246 13.62 -0.57 19.77
CA GLU A 246 14.48 -1.36 20.65
C GLU A 246 13.65 -2.39 21.44
N GLY A 247 14.09 -3.66 21.43
CA GLY A 247 13.39 -4.77 22.08
C GLY A 247 12.11 -5.22 21.38
N ILE A 248 11.78 -4.65 20.21
CA ILE A 248 10.66 -5.05 19.38
C ILE A 248 11.17 -5.92 18.23
N LYS A 249 10.58 -7.09 18.05
CA LYS A 249 10.79 -7.93 16.87
C LYS A 249 9.83 -7.50 15.77
N VAL A 250 10.34 -7.28 14.56
CA VAL A 250 9.55 -6.85 13.42
C VAL A 250 9.56 -7.95 12.36
N TYR A 251 8.37 -8.35 11.92
CA TYR A 251 8.20 -9.40 10.94
C TYR A 251 7.52 -8.87 9.66
N LEU A 252 7.89 -9.42 8.52
CA LEU A 252 7.31 -9.10 7.20
C LEU A 252 5.83 -9.50 7.11
N GLY A 253 5.45 -10.55 7.84
CA GLY A 253 4.07 -10.99 7.87
C GLY A 253 3.83 -12.25 8.69
N ARG A 254 2.53 -12.55 8.89
CA ARG A 254 2.06 -13.81 9.49
C ARG A 254 0.80 -14.33 8.79
N PRO A 255 0.56 -15.66 8.74
CA PRO A 255 -0.58 -16.23 8.08
C PRO A 255 -1.85 -16.08 8.93
N TRP A 256 -2.81 -15.27 8.47
CA TRP A 256 -4.15 -15.21 9.08
C TRP A 256 -5.07 -16.29 8.50
N GLY A 257 -4.99 -16.57 7.18
CA GLY A 257 -5.75 -17.61 6.52
C GLY A 257 -4.92 -18.86 6.22
N HIS A 258 -5.59 -19.98 6.01
CA HIS A 258 -4.95 -21.30 5.77
C HIS A 258 -4.05 -21.34 4.54
N TYR A 259 -4.35 -20.54 3.52
CA TYR A 259 -3.59 -20.44 2.28
C TYR A 259 -2.96 -19.05 2.10
N ALA A 260 -2.68 -18.37 3.22
CA ALA A 260 -2.12 -17.03 3.22
C ALA A 260 -1.01 -16.85 2.18
N ARG A 261 -1.04 -15.73 1.45
CA ARG A 261 -0.06 -15.42 0.40
C ARG A 261 0.48 -14.02 0.57
N THR A 262 1.80 -13.90 0.72
CA THR A 262 2.51 -12.62 0.73
C THR A 262 3.80 -12.74 -0.07
N VAL A 263 4.04 -11.78 -0.97
CA VAL A 263 5.26 -11.72 -1.77
C VAL A 263 5.87 -10.33 -1.65
N ILE A 264 7.15 -10.25 -1.27
CA ILE A 264 7.91 -9.01 -1.20
C ILE A 264 9.03 -9.07 -2.22
N MET A 265 9.02 -8.16 -3.20
CA MET A 265 9.96 -8.22 -4.30
C MET A 265 10.54 -6.87 -4.68
N GLN A 266 11.82 -6.86 -5.08
CA GLN A 266 12.54 -5.68 -5.56
C GLN A 266 12.48 -4.49 -4.59
N SER A 267 12.25 -4.75 -3.30
CA SER A 267 12.04 -3.75 -2.26
C SER A 267 13.31 -3.52 -1.44
N HIS A 268 13.43 -2.33 -0.89
CA HIS A 268 14.48 -2.04 0.09
C HIS A 268 13.95 -2.29 1.50
N ILE A 269 14.66 -3.09 2.26
CA ILE A 269 14.29 -3.51 3.61
C ILE A 269 15.37 -3.05 4.57
N ASP A 270 15.05 -2.11 5.46
CA ASP A 270 15.96 -1.64 6.50
C ASP A 270 16.22 -2.71 7.57
N SER A 271 17.19 -2.46 8.44
CA SER A 271 17.68 -3.42 9.44
C SER A 271 16.68 -3.83 10.54
N LEU A 272 15.49 -3.25 10.57
CA LEU A 272 14.48 -3.50 11.61
C LEU A 272 13.91 -4.93 11.58
N ILE A 273 13.96 -5.63 10.44
CA ILE A 273 13.32 -6.94 10.29
C ILE A 273 14.09 -8.01 11.05
N ASP A 274 13.37 -8.75 11.92
CA ASP A 274 13.93 -9.94 12.58
C ASP A 274 14.46 -10.92 11.53
N PRO A 275 15.63 -11.53 11.74
CA PRO A 275 16.21 -12.47 10.76
C PRO A 275 15.30 -13.63 10.37
N GLU A 276 14.40 -14.07 11.24
CA GLU A 276 13.38 -15.08 10.94
C GLU A 276 12.39 -14.61 9.87
N GLY A 277 12.18 -13.31 9.73
CA GLY A 277 11.42 -12.64 8.69
C GLY A 277 9.91 -12.80 8.79
N TRP A 278 9.40 -13.97 9.13
CA TRP A 278 7.99 -14.31 9.18
C TRP A 278 7.62 -14.87 10.54
N LEU A 279 6.42 -14.57 11.03
CA LEU A 279 5.91 -15.00 12.32
C LEU A 279 4.75 -15.97 12.13
N TRP A 280 4.69 -17.06 12.92
CA TRP A 280 3.51 -17.89 12.94
C TRP A 280 2.30 -17.19 13.57
N TRP A 281 1.13 -17.57 13.15
CA TRP A 281 -0.08 -17.27 13.90
C TRP A 281 -0.16 -18.23 15.08
N ALA A 282 -0.08 -17.69 16.28
CA ALA A 282 0.02 -18.48 17.51
C ALA A 282 -1.02 -19.60 17.61
N GLY A 283 -0.58 -20.83 17.87
CA GLY A 283 -1.41 -22.01 18.01
C GLY A 283 -1.94 -22.60 16.69
N LYS A 284 -1.39 -22.19 15.52
CA LYS A 284 -1.81 -22.70 14.21
C LYS A 284 -0.65 -23.16 13.32
N GLU A 285 0.50 -23.37 13.88
CA GLU A 285 1.73 -23.71 13.16
C GLU A 285 1.55 -24.96 12.28
N ASP A 286 1.02 -26.03 12.82
CA ASP A 286 0.83 -27.30 12.08
C ASP A 286 -0.29 -27.24 11.01
N VAL A 287 -1.22 -26.33 11.17
CA VAL A 287 -2.39 -26.19 10.27
C VAL A 287 -2.03 -25.52 8.97
N PHE A 288 -1.04 -24.61 8.99
CA PHE A 288 -0.71 -23.75 7.84
C PHE A 288 0.53 -24.20 7.06
N LYS A 289 1.39 -25.01 7.66
CA LYS A 289 2.77 -25.29 7.23
C LYS A 289 2.93 -25.60 5.74
N ASP A 290 2.07 -26.42 5.15
CA ASP A 290 2.19 -26.85 3.76
C ASP A 290 1.27 -26.10 2.78
N LYS A 291 0.57 -25.07 3.25
CA LYS A 291 -0.51 -24.42 2.49
C LYS A 291 -0.22 -22.95 2.17
N ILE A 292 0.63 -22.31 2.97
CA ILE A 292 0.95 -20.87 2.82
C ILE A 292 1.96 -20.65 1.70
N TYR A 293 1.98 -19.43 1.15
CA TYR A 293 2.92 -19.00 0.13
C TYR A 293 3.57 -17.67 0.53
N TYR A 294 4.73 -17.73 1.16
CA TYR A 294 5.50 -16.57 1.58
C TYR A 294 6.82 -16.53 0.81
N ALA A 295 7.07 -15.42 0.09
CA ALA A 295 8.18 -15.36 -0.83
C ALA A 295 8.85 -13.99 -0.89
N GLU A 296 10.15 -14.02 -1.17
CA GLU A 296 10.98 -12.86 -1.39
C GLU A 296 11.70 -12.96 -2.74
N PHE A 297 11.84 -11.80 -3.45
CA PHE A 297 12.54 -11.77 -4.73
C PHE A 297 13.34 -10.48 -4.90
N LYS A 298 14.67 -10.61 -5.05
CA LYS A 298 15.59 -9.49 -5.34
C LYS A 298 15.39 -8.28 -4.42
N ASN A 299 15.10 -8.49 -3.14
CA ASN A 299 15.09 -7.43 -2.16
C ASN A 299 16.51 -6.96 -1.85
N THR A 300 16.66 -5.71 -1.43
CA THR A 300 17.92 -5.06 -1.07
C THR A 300 17.85 -4.45 0.33
N GLY A 301 18.97 -3.95 0.82
CA GLY A 301 19.07 -3.34 2.14
C GLY A 301 19.45 -4.33 3.25
N PRO A 302 19.78 -3.83 4.45
CA PRO A 302 20.36 -4.65 5.52
C PRO A 302 19.41 -5.70 6.09
N GLY A 303 18.08 -5.51 5.98
CA GLY A 303 17.07 -6.49 6.42
C GLY A 303 16.69 -7.52 5.36
N SER A 304 17.27 -7.48 4.15
CA SER A 304 16.88 -8.33 3.03
C SER A 304 17.53 -9.72 3.00
N SER A 305 18.48 -10.01 3.92
CA SER A 305 19.12 -11.32 3.98
C SER A 305 18.11 -12.41 4.31
N THR A 306 18.05 -13.45 3.47
CA THR A 306 17.17 -14.60 3.65
C THR A 306 17.81 -15.78 4.33
N ALA A 307 19.10 -15.69 4.70
CA ALA A 307 19.89 -16.80 5.24
C ALA A 307 19.37 -17.41 6.56
N ARG A 308 18.61 -16.63 7.33
CA ARG A 308 18.03 -17.03 8.62
C ARG A 308 16.51 -16.93 8.66
N ARG A 309 15.84 -16.81 7.46
CA ARG A 309 14.38 -16.88 7.40
C ARG A 309 13.90 -18.23 7.90
N VAL A 310 12.73 -18.23 8.52
CA VAL A 310 12.08 -19.49 8.94
C VAL A 310 11.86 -20.41 7.76
N ASP A 311 12.12 -21.69 7.98
CA ASP A 311 11.82 -22.75 7.00
C ASP A 311 10.47 -23.40 7.35
N TRP A 312 9.45 -23.01 6.63
CA TRP A 312 8.10 -23.55 6.80
C TRP A 312 7.73 -24.52 5.65
N GLY A 313 8.70 -25.22 5.10
CA GLY A 313 8.48 -26.17 4.01
C GLY A 313 8.10 -25.47 2.69
N ASN A 314 6.81 -25.34 2.40
CA ASN A 314 6.34 -24.69 1.16
C ASN A 314 6.42 -23.16 1.16
N ALA A 315 6.71 -22.50 2.28
CA ALA A 315 7.01 -21.09 2.31
C ALA A 315 8.39 -20.87 1.66
N ARG A 316 8.39 -20.65 0.36
CA ARG A 316 9.63 -20.47 -0.40
C ARG A 316 10.18 -19.07 -0.12
N GLN A 317 11.34 -19.04 0.52
CA GLN A 317 12.00 -17.80 0.91
C GLN A 317 12.50 -16.99 -0.29
N VAL A 318 12.98 -17.67 -1.35
CA VAL A 318 13.50 -17.02 -2.57
C VAL A 318 12.90 -17.68 -3.80
N ILE A 319 12.29 -16.88 -4.66
CA ILE A 319 11.65 -17.36 -5.89
C ILE A 319 12.44 -16.96 -7.14
N THR A 320 12.23 -17.70 -8.23
CA THR A 320 12.84 -17.41 -9.54
C THR A 320 12.16 -16.22 -10.21
N PRO A 321 12.78 -15.60 -11.23
CA PRO A 321 12.13 -14.53 -12.02
C PRO A 321 10.79 -14.99 -12.62
N GLN A 322 10.70 -16.20 -13.14
CA GLN A 322 9.49 -16.75 -13.73
C GLN A 322 8.35 -16.88 -12.69
N GLN A 323 8.69 -17.26 -11.46
CA GLN A 323 7.72 -17.30 -10.37
C GLN A 323 7.31 -15.89 -9.93
N ALA A 324 8.26 -14.95 -9.83
CA ALA A 324 8.01 -13.57 -9.45
C ALA A 324 7.13 -12.84 -10.49
N GLU A 325 7.27 -13.16 -11.78
CA GLU A 325 6.46 -12.58 -12.86
C GLU A 325 4.95 -12.73 -12.62
N GLN A 326 4.51 -13.85 -12.00
CA GLN A 326 3.11 -14.10 -11.67
C GLN A 326 2.52 -13.11 -10.65
N PHE A 327 3.38 -12.38 -9.94
CA PHE A 327 2.99 -11.41 -8.92
C PHE A 327 3.17 -9.96 -9.37
N THR A 328 3.43 -9.72 -10.65
CA THR A 328 3.53 -8.38 -11.22
C THR A 328 2.15 -7.73 -11.34
N VAL A 329 2.12 -6.42 -11.50
CA VAL A 329 0.87 -5.65 -11.66
C VAL A 329 0.03 -6.18 -12.81
N ASP A 330 0.65 -6.54 -13.94
CA ASP A 330 -0.06 -7.12 -15.08
C ASP A 330 -0.66 -8.48 -14.74
N LYS A 331 0.16 -9.42 -14.28
CA LYS A 331 -0.25 -10.82 -14.10
C LYS A 331 -1.14 -11.04 -12.88
N PHE A 332 -0.85 -10.33 -11.78
CA PHE A 332 -1.55 -10.59 -10.53
C PHE A 332 -2.91 -9.89 -10.43
N ILE A 333 -3.00 -8.64 -10.86
CA ILE A 333 -4.25 -7.85 -10.77
C ILE A 333 -4.83 -7.47 -12.12
N ASP A 334 -4.32 -8.04 -13.23
CA ASP A 334 -4.72 -7.67 -14.60
C ASP A 334 -4.59 -6.15 -14.85
N GLY A 335 -3.49 -5.57 -14.35
CA GLY A 335 -3.36 -4.11 -14.26
C GLY A 335 -3.38 -3.41 -15.59
N ASN A 336 -2.88 -4.04 -16.67
CA ASN A 336 -2.89 -3.47 -18.01
C ASN A 336 -4.30 -3.23 -18.56
N SER A 337 -5.30 -3.97 -18.11
CA SER A 337 -6.68 -3.83 -18.58
C SER A 337 -7.43 -2.64 -17.95
N TRP A 338 -7.14 -2.25 -16.71
CA TRP A 338 -7.93 -1.25 -16.00
C TRP A 338 -7.15 -0.03 -15.48
N LEU A 339 -5.88 -0.17 -15.09
CA LEU A 339 -5.09 0.95 -14.57
C LEU A 339 -4.90 2.12 -15.54
N PRO A 340 -4.76 1.91 -16.87
CA PRO A 340 -4.64 3.03 -17.81
C PRO A 340 -5.81 4.02 -17.71
N SER A 341 -7.03 3.55 -17.49
CA SER A 341 -8.23 4.39 -17.34
C SER A 341 -8.22 5.24 -16.07
N THR A 342 -7.45 4.85 -15.06
CA THR A 342 -7.33 5.58 -13.79
C THR A 342 -6.37 6.77 -13.88
N ASN A 343 -5.50 6.82 -14.90
CA ASN A 343 -4.34 7.72 -14.98
C ASN A 343 -3.38 7.60 -13.77
N VAL A 344 -3.37 6.52 -13.02
CA VAL A 344 -2.34 6.21 -12.01
C VAL A 344 -1.14 5.60 -12.72
N PRO A 345 0.07 6.17 -12.58
CA PRO A 345 1.25 5.59 -13.22
C PRO A 345 1.63 4.25 -12.58
N PHE A 346 1.99 3.26 -13.38
CA PHE A 346 2.40 1.94 -12.91
C PHE A 346 3.48 1.33 -13.78
N SER A 347 4.17 0.32 -13.23
CA SER A 347 5.04 -0.58 -13.99
C SER A 347 4.35 -1.94 -14.05
N SER A 348 4.14 -2.48 -15.25
CA SER A 348 3.36 -3.70 -15.45
C SER A 348 4.09 -4.97 -15.01
N GLY A 349 5.41 -5.05 -15.23
CA GLY A 349 6.23 -6.23 -14.99
C GLY A 349 7.24 -6.08 -13.83
N LEU A 350 8.28 -6.96 -13.87
CA LEU A 350 9.43 -6.95 -12.93
C LEU A 350 10.35 -5.76 -13.15
#